data_8f7be5eca5b9952bb25af14a6519d0a8
#
_entry.id   8f7be5eca5b9952bb25af14a6519d0a8
#
_cell.length_a   1.000
_cell.length_b   1.000
_cell.length_c   1.000
_cell.angle_alpha   90.00
_cell.angle_beta   90.00
_cell.angle_gamma   90.00
#
_symmetry.space_group_name_H-M   'P 1'
#
loop_
_entity.id
_entity.type
_entity.pdbx_description
1 polymer ?
#
loop_
_entity_poly.entity_id
_entity_poly.type
_entity_poly.pdbx_seq_one_letter_code
_entity_poly.pdbx_strand_id
1 'polypeptide(L)'
;TRDYSYNYGGRKYFVTSEGSAWKYFYDSSNGQYSPQFDVVGPVTVSREMSYYGKNVNSFDANPWIMVKEACQLVDDSIDFTKYDNNNDGYVDFIYVIYAGYGEADGGDKNTIWPHSYWLMEAGVNCEVDGKYVDLYACGNELDYHSKQHTGIGTFCHEFSHVLGLPDLYETTGN
;
A
#
# COMPACT_ATOMS: atom_id res chain seq x y z
N THR A 1 5.53 -20.28 12.25
CA THR A 1 4.36 -19.81 11.48
C THR A 1 4.03 -18.42 11.95
N ARG A 2 4.31 -17.41 11.13
CA ARG A 2 3.89 -16.05 11.40
C ARG A 2 2.59 -15.84 10.64
N ASP A 3 1.47 -15.98 11.36
CA ASP A 3 0.16 -15.71 10.80
C ASP A 3 -0.10 -14.20 10.88
N TYR A 4 -0.13 -13.54 9.74
CA TYR A 4 -0.65 -12.19 9.67
C TYR A 4 -2.17 -12.26 9.71
N SER A 5 -2.77 -11.68 10.73
CA SER A 5 -4.21 -11.53 10.80
C SER A 5 -4.55 -10.05 10.83
N TYR A 6 -5.52 -9.64 10.02
CA TYR A 6 -6.12 -8.31 10.14
C TYR A 6 -7.61 -8.44 10.43
N ASN A 7 -8.16 -7.47 11.15
CA ASN A 7 -9.58 -7.41 11.45
C ASN A 7 -10.24 -6.40 10.52
N TYR A 8 -11.20 -6.85 9.72
CA TYR A 8 -12.03 -5.99 8.89
C TYR A 8 -13.50 -6.31 9.11
N GLY A 9 -14.31 -5.32 9.39
CA GLY A 9 -15.75 -5.49 9.63
C GLY A 9 -16.09 -6.49 10.76
N GLY A 10 -15.23 -6.59 11.79
CA GLY A 10 -15.38 -7.56 12.89
C GLY A 10 -15.01 -9.00 12.52
N ARG A 11 -14.46 -9.24 11.33
CA ARG A 11 -13.94 -10.55 10.93
C ARG A 11 -12.43 -10.55 10.93
N LYS A 12 -11.85 -11.61 11.47
CA LYS A 12 -10.41 -11.84 11.46
C LYS A 12 -10.04 -12.62 10.19
N TYR A 13 -9.22 -12.00 9.34
CA TYR A 13 -8.69 -12.63 8.15
C TYR A 13 -7.30 -13.18 8.44
N PHE A 14 -7.10 -14.46 8.16
CA PHE A 14 -5.80 -15.11 8.27
C PHE A 14 -5.19 -15.19 6.89
N VAL A 15 -4.02 -14.62 6.74
CA VAL A 15 -3.17 -14.93 5.59
C VAL A 15 -2.35 -16.14 5.99
N THR A 16 -2.69 -17.30 5.45
CA THR A 16 -1.95 -18.54 5.73
C THR A 16 -0.52 -18.41 5.22
N SER A 17 0.42 -19.13 5.82
CA SER A 17 1.83 -19.14 5.42
C SER A 17 2.06 -19.58 3.97
N GLU A 18 1.11 -20.30 3.38
CA GLU A 18 1.08 -20.63 1.96
C GLU A 18 0.25 -19.56 1.22
N GLY A 19 0.91 -18.71 0.43
CA GLY A 19 0.29 -17.62 -0.32
C GLY A 19 0.27 -16.26 0.39
N SER A 20 1.08 -16.05 1.42
CA SER A 20 1.26 -14.73 2.03
C SER A 20 2.33 -13.91 1.30
N ALA A 21 2.26 -12.57 1.40
CA ALA A 21 3.30 -11.70 0.89
C ALA A 21 4.67 -12.01 1.51
N TRP A 22 4.70 -12.28 2.83
CA TRP A 22 5.91 -12.74 3.50
C TRP A 22 6.51 -14.00 2.82
N LYS A 23 5.68 -15.01 2.58
CA LYS A 23 6.13 -16.28 1.96
C LYS A 23 6.66 -16.05 0.55
N TYR A 24 5.98 -15.20 -0.23
CA TYR A 24 6.44 -14.83 -1.57
C TYR A 24 7.87 -14.26 -1.56
N PHE A 25 8.13 -13.26 -0.71
CA PHE A 25 9.46 -12.63 -0.64
C PHE A 25 10.51 -13.52 -0.02
N TYR A 26 10.14 -14.32 1.00
CA TYR A 26 11.03 -15.28 1.61
C TYR A 26 11.51 -16.33 0.59
N ASP A 27 10.58 -16.93 -0.16
CA ASP A 27 10.92 -17.93 -1.16
C ASP A 27 11.68 -17.33 -2.35
N SER A 28 11.23 -16.18 -2.86
CA SER A 28 11.86 -15.50 -4.00
C SER A 28 13.31 -15.09 -3.70
N SER A 29 13.62 -14.80 -2.44
CA SER A 29 14.97 -14.47 -1.99
C SER A 29 15.81 -15.67 -1.53
N ASN A 30 15.36 -16.89 -1.72
CA ASN A 30 15.97 -18.10 -1.16
C ASN A 30 16.15 -18.03 0.38
N GLY A 31 15.17 -17.47 1.08
CA GLY A 31 15.14 -17.34 2.53
C GLY A 31 15.99 -16.20 3.10
N GLN A 32 16.57 -15.35 2.26
CA GLN A 32 17.45 -14.27 2.70
C GLN A 32 16.66 -13.01 3.14
N TYR A 33 15.46 -12.79 2.57
CA TYR A 33 14.62 -11.65 2.90
C TYR A 33 13.34 -12.11 3.60
N SER A 34 13.12 -11.60 4.79
CA SER A 34 11.99 -11.97 5.66
C SER A 34 11.27 -10.70 6.16
N PRO A 35 10.50 -10.02 5.29
CA PRO A 35 9.83 -8.77 5.67
C PRO A 35 8.82 -9.01 6.78
N GLN A 36 8.64 -8.01 7.63
CA GLN A 36 7.62 -8.00 8.68
C GLN A 36 6.65 -6.87 8.39
N PHE A 37 5.35 -7.16 8.44
CA PHE A 37 4.30 -6.20 8.21
C PHE A 37 3.39 -6.13 9.42
N ASP A 38 3.14 -4.93 9.93
CA ASP A 38 2.08 -4.66 10.88
C ASP A 38 0.91 -4.01 10.14
N VAL A 39 -0.31 -4.33 10.54
CA VAL A 39 -1.53 -3.84 9.91
C VAL A 39 -2.35 -3.08 10.93
N VAL A 40 -2.63 -1.82 10.66
CA VAL A 40 -3.42 -0.93 11.50
C VAL A 40 -4.63 -0.37 10.75
N GLY A 41 -5.61 0.11 11.48
CA GLY A 41 -6.86 0.62 10.93
C GLY A 41 -8.04 -0.35 11.14
N PRO A 42 -9.15 -0.24 10.38
CA PRO A 42 -9.34 0.74 9.31
C PRO A 42 -9.53 2.16 9.81
N VAL A 43 -9.20 3.14 8.96
CA VAL A 43 -9.49 4.56 9.20
C VAL A 43 -10.32 5.14 8.06
N THR A 44 -11.00 6.25 8.31
CA THR A 44 -11.81 6.93 7.29
C THR A 44 -11.20 8.29 6.98
N VAL A 45 -10.69 8.44 5.76
CA VAL A 45 -10.15 9.70 5.24
C VAL A 45 -11.25 10.72 4.98
N SER A 46 -10.87 11.99 4.86
CA SER A 46 -11.82 13.12 4.91
C SER A 46 -12.64 13.34 3.64
N ARG A 47 -12.24 12.75 2.51
CA ARG A 47 -12.86 12.97 1.21
C ARG A 47 -13.33 11.67 0.56
N GLU A 48 -14.21 11.83 -0.43
CA GLU A 48 -14.68 10.73 -1.28
C GLU A 48 -13.56 10.20 -2.18
N MET A 49 -13.64 8.94 -2.61
CA MET A 49 -12.68 8.27 -3.48
C MET A 49 -12.32 9.13 -4.72
N SER A 50 -13.32 9.76 -5.34
CA SER A 50 -13.13 10.61 -6.52
C SER A 50 -12.27 11.87 -6.30
N TYR A 51 -12.09 12.30 -5.07
CA TYR A 51 -11.15 13.38 -4.75
C TYR A 51 -9.71 12.92 -4.89
N TYR A 52 -9.43 11.68 -4.52
CA TYR A 52 -8.10 11.09 -4.52
C TYR A 52 -7.74 10.48 -5.89
N GLY A 53 -8.67 9.72 -6.48
CA GLY A 53 -8.44 8.90 -7.65
C GLY A 53 -8.94 9.46 -8.99
N LYS A 54 -9.69 10.58 -9.01
CA LYS A 54 -10.15 11.13 -10.29
C LYS A 54 -8.97 11.46 -11.21
N ASN A 55 -9.02 10.94 -12.43
CA ASN A 55 -8.00 11.19 -13.43
C ASN A 55 -7.89 12.67 -13.84
N VAL A 56 -6.69 13.22 -13.73
CA VAL A 56 -6.29 14.53 -14.23
C VAL A 56 -5.04 14.34 -15.10
N ASN A 57 -5.14 14.62 -16.40
CA ASN A 57 -4.05 14.40 -17.35
C ASN A 57 -3.47 12.97 -17.31
N SER A 58 -4.35 11.97 -17.21
CA SER A 58 -4.00 10.53 -17.14
C SER A 58 -3.33 10.06 -15.85
N PHE A 59 -3.37 10.85 -14.79
CA PHE A 59 -2.87 10.49 -13.46
C PHE A 59 -3.94 10.76 -12.41
N ASP A 60 -3.91 10.03 -11.31
CA ASP A 60 -4.77 10.28 -10.16
C ASP A 60 -4.53 11.68 -9.57
N ALA A 61 -5.61 12.34 -9.15
CA ALA A 61 -5.55 13.73 -8.72
C ALA A 61 -4.75 13.94 -7.43
N ASN A 62 -5.02 13.13 -6.40
CA ASN A 62 -4.49 13.37 -5.05
C ASN A 62 -4.26 12.08 -4.22
N PRO A 63 -3.75 10.97 -4.78
CA PRO A 63 -3.61 9.71 -4.02
C PRO A 63 -2.67 9.87 -2.82
N TRP A 64 -1.63 10.68 -2.95
CA TRP A 64 -0.70 11.02 -1.87
C TRP A 64 -1.33 11.71 -0.67
N ILE A 65 -2.44 12.47 -0.87
CA ILE A 65 -3.18 13.08 0.25
C ILE A 65 -3.91 12.01 1.05
N MET A 66 -4.45 10.97 0.39
CA MET A 66 -5.04 9.82 1.09
C MET A 66 -4.00 9.14 1.98
N VAL A 67 -2.80 8.89 1.46
CA VAL A 67 -1.70 8.25 2.22
C VAL A 67 -1.33 9.09 3.44
N LYS A 68 -1.11 10.39 3.25
CA LYS A 68 -0.82 11.32 4.36
C LYS A 68 -1.91 11.30 5.43
N GLU A 69 -3.19 11.43 5.03
CA GLU A 69 -4.32 11.41 5.97
C GLU A 69 -4.39 10.06 6.71
N ALA A 70 -4.19 8.95 6.02
CA ALA A 70 -4.20 7.63 6.63
C ALA A 70 -3.11 7.50 7.71
N CYS A 71 -1.87 7.92 7.42
CA CYS A 71 -0.78 7.92 8.40
C CYS A 71 -1.12 8.78 9.63
N GLN A 72 -1.63 9.99 9.43
CA GLN A 72 -2.00 10.90 10.51
C GLN A 72 -3.16 10.37 11.36
N LEU A 73 -4.11 9.63 10.77
CA LEU A 73 -5.24 9.05 11.48
C LEU A 73 -4.88 7.84 12.32
N VAL A 74 -3.78 7.15 12.02
CA VAL A 74 -3.30 5.99 12.80
C VAL A 74 -2.15 6.32 13.74
N ASP A 75 -1.66 7.56 13.74
CA ASP A 75 -0.49 8.02 14.49
C ASP A 75 -0.57 7.66 15.99
N ASP A 76 -1.72 7.90 16.63
CA ASP A 76 -1.96 7.51 18.03
C ASP A 76 -2.05 5.97 18.26
N SER A 77 -2.12 5.17 17.19
CA SER A 77 -2.38 3.73 17.26
C SER A 77 -1.14 2.87 16.97
N ILE A 78 -0.10 3.47 16.40
CA ILE A 78 1.14 2.80 16.02
C ILE A 78 2.33 3.74 16.25
N ASP A 79 3.43 3.21 16.69
CA ASP A 79 4.68 3.93 16.90
C ASP A 79 5.54 3.83 15.62
N PHE A 80 5.52 4.88 14.81
CA PHE A 80 6.22 4.95 13.52
C PHE A 80 7.75 4.91 13.66
N THR A 81 8.29 5.22 14.85
CA THR A 81 9.75 5.14 15.07
C THR A 81 10.31 3.73 14.92
N LYS A 82 9.46 2.70 15.01
CA LYS A 82 9.84 1.29 14.86
C LYS A 82 10.08 0.87 13.40
N TYR A 83 9.71 1.72 12.45
CA TYR A 83 9.77 1.43 11.01
C TYR A 83 10.82 2.28 10.29
N ASP A 84 11.78 2.83 11.01
CA ASP A 84 12.99 3.48 10.52
C ASP A 84 14.19 2.60 10.95
N ASN A 85 14.41 1.50 10.23
CA ASN A 85 15.39 0.48 10.62
C ASN A 85 16.84 0.93 10.40
N ASN A 86 17.08 1.83 9.46
CA ASN A 86 18.40 2.36 9.12
C ASN A 86 18.73 3.66 9.88
N ASN A 87 17.76 4.22 10.64
CA ASN A 87 17.86 5.47 11.40
C ASN A 87 18.20 6.69 10.53
N ASP A 88 17.63 6.78 9.34
CA ASP A 88 17.79 7.93 8.45
C ASP A 88 16.71 9.02 8.65
N GLY A 89 15.75 8.79 9.54
CA GLY A 89 14.67 9.71 9.85
C GLY A 89 13.41 9.49 9.00
N TYR A 90 13.42 8.47 8.14
CA TYR A 90 12.27 8.11 7.30
C TYR A 90 11.68 6.77 7.73
N VAL A 91 10.37 6.66 7.62
CA VAL A 91 9.68 5.37 7.69
C VAL A 91 10.06 4.57 6.45
N ASP A 92 10.56 3.35 6.62
CA ASP A 92 11.08 2.54 5.51
C ASP A 92 10.05 2.34 4.40
N PHE A 93 8.76 2.14 4.78
CA PHE A 93 7.70 1.90 3.81
C PHE A 93 6.29 1.93 4.40
N ILE A 94 5.36 2.48 3.64
CA ILE A 94 3.92 2.45 3.93
C ILE A 94 3.16 1.82 2.77
N TYR A 95 2.23 0.91 3.08
CA TYR A 95 1.26 0.39 2.12
C TYR A 95 -0.17 0.71 2.57
N VAL A 96 -0.93 1.40 1.73
CA VAL A 96 -2.34 1.70 2.00
C VAL A 96 -3.25 0.80 1.18
N ILE A 97 -4.07 -0.01 1.86
CA ILE A 97 -5.16 -0.75 1.20
C ILE A 97 -6.40 0.14 1.27
N TYR A 98 -6.80 0.72 0.15
CA TYR A 98 -8.01 1.53 0.08
C TYR A 98 -9.25 0.69 -0.21
N ALA A 99 -10.38 1.09 0.36
CA ALA A 99 -11.65 0.36 0.23
C ALA A 99 -12.17 0.36 -1.20
N GLY A 100 -12.74 -0.75 -1.62
CA GLY A 100 -13.39 -0.93 -2.92
C GLY A 100 -12.45 -1.34 -4.04
N TYR A 101 -12.79 -0.94 -5.28
CA TYR A 101 -12.13 -1.37 -6.51
C TYR A 101 -11.05 -0.39 -6.96
N GLY A 102 -10.02 -0.90 -7.65
CA GLY A 102 -8.99 -0.09 -8.31
C GLY A 102 -9.27 0.11 -9.80
N GLU A 103 -8.76 1.20 -10.38
CA GLU A 103 -8.91 1.47 -11.81
C GLU A 103 -8.20 0.42 -12.67
N ALA A 104 -7.04 -0.08 -12.25
CA ALA A 104 -6.26 -1.08 -12.98
C ALA A 104 -7.00 -2.39 -13.21
N ASP A 105 -7.93 -2.76 -12.33
CA ASP A 105 -8.75 -3.97 -12.45
C ASP A 105 -10.06 -3.74 -13.21
N GLY A 106 -10.28 -2.57 -13.79
CA GLY A 106 -11.50 -2.20 -14.48
C GLY A 106 -12.52 -1.48 -13.61
N GLY A 107 -12.11 -0.96 -12.46
CA GLY A 107 -12.89 -0.02 -11.65
C GLY A 107 -13.17 1.29 -12.39
N ASP A 108 -13.98 2.16 -11.77
CA ASP A 108 -14.31 3.47 -12.35
C ASP A 108 -13.06 4.36 -12.39
N LYS A 109 -12.95 5.20 -13.43
CA LYS A 109 -11.87 6.18 -13.62
C LYS A 109 -11.77 7.26 -12.53
N ASN A 110 -12.65 7.25 -11.57
CA ASN A 110 -12.55 8.07 -10.35
C ASN A 110 -12.04 7.29 -9.16
N THR A 111 -11.64 6.00 -9.35
CA THR A 111 -10.93 5.21 -8.35
C THR A 111 -9.43 5.35 -8.53
N ILE A 112 -8.66 4.99 -7.50
CA ILE A 112 -7.21 5.11 -7.54
C ILE A 112 -6.62 3.95 -8.36
N TRP A 113 -5.62 4.24 -9.20
CA TRP A 113 -4.76 3.23 -9.79
C TRP A 113 -3.77 2.73 -8.73
N PRO A 114 -3.64 1.41 -8.46
CA PRO A 114 -2.60 0.88 -7.59
C PRO A 114 -1.21 1.30 -8.10
N HIS A 115 -0.39 1.82 -7.19
CA HIS A 115 0.94 2.33 -7.55
C HIS A 115 1.86 2.46 -6.34
N SER A 116 3.16 2.66 -6.60
CA SER A 116 4.14 3.14 -5.64
C SER A 116 4.66 4.52 -6.05
N TYR A 117 4.89 5.40 -5.08
CA TYR A 117 5.39 6.75 -5.31
C TYR A 117 5.98 7.38 -4.06
N TRP A 118 6.46 8.62 -4.17
CA TRP A 118 7.02 9.40 -3.06
C TRP A 118 6.14 10.62 -2.76
N LEU A 119 5.84 10.83 -1.47
CA LEU A 119 5.05 11.99 -1.03
C LEU A 119 5.77 13.31 -1.33
N MET A 120 7.08 13.36 -1.12
CA MET A 120 7.87 14.57 -1.36
C MET A 120 7.92 14.95 -2.85
N GLU A 121 7.98 13.98 -3.76
CA GLU A 121 7.89 14.23 -5.20
C GLU A 121 6.52 14.84 -5.60
N ALA A 122 5.46 14.48 -4.87
CA ALA A 122 4.14 15.08 -5.01
C ALA A 122 4.02 16.44 -4.29
N GLY A 123 5.08 16.95 -3.66
CA GLY A 123 5.07 18.19 -2.88
C GLY A 123 4.36 18.07 -1.54
N VAL A 124 4.19 16.86 -1.01
CA VAL A 124 3.49 16.59 0.25
C VAL A 124 4.49 16.19 1.32
N ASN A 125 4.47 16.91 2.44
CA ASN A 125 5.20 16.54 3.64
C ASN A 125 4.27 15.80 4.60
N CYS A 126 4.69 14.63 5.10
CA CYS A 126 4.01 13.83 6.11
C CYS A 126 5.01 13.49 7.23
N GLU A 127 4.78 14.02 8.42
CA GLU A 127 5.58 13.75 9.61
C GLU A 127 4.68 13.13 10.67
N VAL A 128 5.12 12.01 11.24
CA VAL A 128 4.46 11.23 12.29
C VAL A 128 5.54 10.71 13.25
N ASP A 129 5.35 10.83 14.56
CA ASP A 129 6.31 10.44 15.61
C ASP A 129 7.74 11.00 15.39
N GLY A 130 7.87 12.18 14.76
CA GLY A 130 9.16 12.78 14.43
C GLY A 130 9.92 12.06 13.30
N LYS A 131 9.23 11.22 12.51
CA LYS A 131 9.73 10.57 11.30
C LYS A 131 8.98 11.07 10.07
N TYR A 132 9.65 11.09 8.93
CA TYR A 132 9.03 11.43 7.66
C TYR A 132 8.52 10.17 6.96
N VAL A 133 7.29 10.22 6.46
CA VAL A 133 6.77 9.24 5.50
C VAL A 133 6.98 9.80 4.11
N ASP A 134 7.66 9.06 3.25
CA ASP A 134 7.91 9.47 1.87
C ASP A 134 7.55 8.37 0.88
N LEU A 135 8.27 7.25 0.88
CA LEU A 135 8.02 6.12 0.00
C LEU A 135 6.76 5.37 0.43
N TYR A 136 5.81 5.27 -0.47
CA TYR A 136 4.58 4.52 -0.24
C TYR A 136 4.17 3.68 -1.44
N ALA A 137 3.29 2.72 -1.21
CA ALA A 137 2.46 2.13 -2.25
C ALA A 137 1.00 2.04 -1.77
N CYS A 138 0.09 1.84 -2.72
CA CYS A 138 -1.31 1.61 -2.41
C CYS A 138 -1.93 0.59 -3.36
N GLY A 139 -3.01 -0.04 -2.92
CA GLY A 139 -3.76 -0.99 -3.71
C GLY A 139 -5.20 -1.13 -3.22
N ASN A 140 -6.03 -1.69 -4.08
CA ASN A 140 -7.46 -1.87 -3.84
C ASN A 140 -7.74 -3.06 -2.91
N GLU A 141 -8.81 -2.93 -2.13
CA GLU A 141 -9.32 -4.01 -1.29
C GLU A 141 -9.98 -5.12 -2.11
N LEU A 142 -10.77 -4.74 -3.13
CA LEU A 142 -11.63 -5.64 -3.89
C LEU A 142 -11.18 -5.76 -5.34
N ASP A 143 -11.12 -6.97 -5.86
CA ASP A 143 -10.96 -7.27 -7.28
C ASP A 143 -12.27 -6.99 -8.04
N TYR A 144 -12.20 -6.21 -9.11
CA TYR A 144 -13.38 -5.77 -9.87
C TYR A 144 -14.10 -6.93 -10.55
N HIS A 145 -13.41 -7.94 -11.04
CA HIS A 145 -14.00 -9.05 -11.79
C HIS A 145 -14.63 -10.09 -10.88
N SER A 146 -13.88 -10.53 -9.87
CA SER A 146 -14.36 -11.57 -8.94
C SER A 146 -15.30 -11.05 -7.86
N LYS A 147 -15.27 -9.73 -7.58
CA LYS A 147 -15.97 -9.09 -6.45
C LYS A 147 -15.54 -9.63 -5.08
N GLN A 148 -14.38 -10.25 -5.02
CA GLN A 148 -13.77 -10.78 -3.81
C GLN A 148 -12.60 -9.88 -3.37
N HIS A 149 -12.02 -10.16 -2.23
CA HIS A 149 -10.80 -9.46 -1.83
C HIS A 149 -9.69 -9.69 -2.85
N THR A 150 -8.98 -8.62 -3.17
CA THR A 150 -7.79 -8.67 -4.02
C THR A 150 -6.77 -9.63 -3.41
N GLY A 151 -6.15 -10.46 -4.24
CA GLY A 151 -5.05 -11.32 -3.83
C GLY A 151 -3.78 -10.53 -3.50
N ILE A 152 -2.74 -11.25 -3.08
CA ILE A 152 -1.44 -10.62 -2.75
C ILE A 152 -0.66 -10.11 -3.97
N GLY A 153 -1.13 -10.37 -5.19
CA GLY A 153 -0.38 -10.06 -6.43
C GLY A 153 -0.04 -8.58 -6.55
N THR A 154 -1.05 -7.70 -6.47
CA THR A 154 -0.85 -6.25 -6.52
C THR A 154 0.06 -5.76 -5.40
N PHE A 155 -0.15 -6.25 -4.17
CA PHE A 155 0.72 -5.91 -3.05
C PHE A 155 2.19 -6.30 -3.33
N CYS A 156 2.43 -7.53 -3.78
CA CYS A 156 3.79 -8.00 -4.07
C CYS A 156 4.42 -7.22 -5.23
N HIS A 157 3.63 -6.85 -6.24
CA HIS A 157 4.09 -6.03 -7.37
C HIS A 157 4.56 -4.67 -6.90
N GLU A 158 3.70 -3.91 -6.23
CA GLU A 158 4.02 -2.55 -5.77
C GLU A 158 5.13 -2.55 -4.69
N PHE A 159 5.13 -3.55 -3.82
CA PHE A 159 6.22 -3.68 -2.83
C PHE A 159 7.55 -4.06 -3.49
N SER A 160 7.54 -4.75 -4.62
CA SER A 160 8.75 -5.03 -5.39
C SER A 160 9.40 -3.75 -5.95
N HIS A 161 8.59 -2.75 -6.36
CA HIS A 161 9.11 -1.44 -6.74
C HIS A 161 9.83 -0.74 -5.58
N VAL A 162 9.28 -0.83 -4.38
CA VAL A 162 9.93 -0.33 -3.16
C VAL A 162 11.30 -0.98 -2.91
N LEU A 163 11.44 -2.26 -3.25
CA LEU A 163 12.72 -2.98 -3.18
C LEU A 163 13.66 -2.65 -4.35
N GLY A 164 13.28 -1.73 -5.23
CA GLY A 164 14.08 -1.27 -6.37
C GLY A 164 13.96 -2.13 -7.63
N LEU A 165 12.98 -3.02 -7.70
CA LEU A 165 12.75 -3.82 -8.91
C LEU A 165 11.91 -3.02 -9.93
N PRO A 166 12.31 -2.96 -11.22
CA PRO A 166 11.49 -2.36 -12.26
C PRO A 166 10.35 -3.29 -12.68
N ASP A 167 9.43 -2.78 -13.49
CA ASP A 167 8.48 -3.61 -14.20
C ASP A 167 9.21 -4.63 -15.08
N LEU A 168 8.83 -5.91 -14.94
CA LEU A 168 9.46 -7.02 -15.67
C LEU A 168 8.63 -7.49 -16.86
N TYR A 169 7.55 -6.76 -17.20
CA TYR A 169 6.72 -7.00 -18.38
C TYR A 169 6.96 -5.94 -19.45
N GLU A 170 6.50 -6.22 -20.67
CA GLU A 170 6.63 -5.30 -21.82
C GLU A 170 5.81 -4.02 -21.58
N THR A 171 6.51 -2.90 -21.42
CA THR A 171 5.89 -1.58 -21.16
C THR A 171 5.76 -0.71 -22.42
N THR A 172 6.34 -1.13 -23.55
CA THR A 172 6.39 -0.32 -24.80
C THR A 172 5.25 -0.62 -25.76
N GLY A 173 4.38 -1.60 -25.46
CA GLY A 173 3.14 -1.84 -26.24
C GLY A 173 3.36 -2.29 -27.67
N ASN A 174 4.38 -3.07 -27.99
CA ASN A 174 4.59 -3.71 -29.29
C ASN A 174 3.93 -5.08 -29.37
#